data_c31dc5923113eed1f1be125b5074fe66
#
_entry.id   c31dc5923113eed1f1be125b5074fe66
#
_cell.length_a   1.000
_cell.length_b   1.000
_cell.length_c   1.000
_cell.angle_alpha   90.00
_cell.angle_beta   90.00
_cell.angle_gamma   90.00
#
_symmetry.space_group_name_H-M   'P 1'
#
loop_
_entity.id
_entity.type
_entity.pdbx_description
1 polymer ?
#
loop_
_entity_poly.entity_id
_entity_poly.type
_entity_poly.pdbx_seq_one_letter_code
_entity_poly.pdbx_strand_id
1 'polypeptide(L)'
;MRNDTPQVGRPPYRQVHAHSTGNRGSTAQNEYDYMMRKDLNSGFYTHVVGNGRVIQTAPVNRGAWDVGGDFNAETYAAVELIESHKTKEEFMVDYPIYFDLLRRLATEAGIPTTLDSADLAGIKTHAYCTANQPNNGSDHVDPYPYLAKWGISKEQFKKDVEKGISTENKTINNKEEATMYAIYWKLNPKTKGKDAYFFNGVNLKHVPNPLTINVLKTIYKDNNGKNLPEYDWSEKSNPTAGLIEKMFG
;
A
#
# COMPACT_ATOMS: atom_id res chain seq x y z
N MET A 1 8.82 -10.49 12.88
CA MET A 1 8.85 -11.58 11.89
C MET A 1 9.30 -12.85 12.58
N ARG A 2 8.65 -13.98 12.29
CA ARG A 2 9.08 -15.32 12.77
C ARG A 2 10.22 -15.86 11.93
N ASN A 3 11.25 -16.38 12.57
CA ASN A 3 12.40 -16.97 11.89
C ASN A 3 12.41 -18.51 11.98
N ASP A 4 11.44 -19.09 12.68
CA ASP A 4 11.26 -20.53 12.89
C ASP A 4 10.30 -21.18 11.87
N THR A 5 10.01 -20.48 10.77
CA THR A 5 9.17 -21.02 9.68
C THR A 5 9.85 -22.21 9.00
N PRO A 6 9.11 -23.29 8.75
CA PRO A 6 9.66 -24.44 8.02
C PRO A 6 10.05 -24.07 6.59
N GLN A 7 10.92 -24.87 6.01
CA GLN A 7 11.18 -24.86 4.58
C GLN A 7 10.11 -25.72 3.90
N VAL A 8 9.28 -25.10 3.04
CA VAL A 8 8.25 -25.78 2.27
C VAL A 8 8.69 -25.81 0.80
N GLY A 9 8.92 -26.99 0.26
CA GLY A 9 9.47 -27.12 -1.09
C GLY A 9 10.95 -26.73 -1.20
N ARG A 10 11.40 -26.44 -2.40
CA ARG A 10 12.79 -26.04 -2.72
C ARG A 10 12.83 -24.93 -3.74
N PRO A 11 13.74 -23.94 -3.58
CA PRO A 11 13.93 -22.91 -4.59
C PRO A 11 14.47 -23.51 -5.93
N PRO A 12 14.25 -22.86 -7.08
CA PRO A 12 13.57 -21.56 -7.20
C PRO A 12 12.05 -21.69 -7.07
N TYR A 13 11.44 -20.82 -6.28
CA TYR A 13 10.00 -20.70 -6.18
C TYR A 13 9.44 -19.90 -7.36
N ARG A 14 8.22 -20.22 -7.77
CA ARG A 14 7.65 -19.72 -9.03
C ARG A 14 6.37 -18.93 -8.85
N GLN A 15 5.84 -18.81 -7.63
CA GLN A 15 4.57 -18.17 -7.39
C GLN A 15 4.63 -17.15 -6.25
N VAL A 16 3.88 -16.06 -6.38
CA VAL A 16 3.48 -15.16 -5.30
C VAL A 16 1.99 -15.32 -5.13
N HIS A 17 1.54 -15.61 -3.90
CA HIS A 17 0.14 -15.87 -3.65
C HIS A 17 -0.59 -14.66 -3.08
N ALA A 18 -1.80 -14.44 -3.59
CA ALA A 18 -2.68 -13.32 -3.25
C ALA A 18 -3.87 -13.84 -2.44
N HIS A 19 -4.01 -13.38 -1.18
CA HIS A 19 -5.02 -13.79 -0.23
C HIS A 19 -5.81 -12.61 0.33
N SER A 20 -6.90 -12.91 1.02
CA SER A 20 -7.52 -12.03 2.00
C SER A 20 -7.91 -12.82 3.25
N THR A 21 -7.78 -12.19 4.42
CA THR A 21 -7.73 -12.90 5.72
C THR A 21 -9.01 -13.64 6.11
N GLY A 22 -10.14 -13.40 5.44
CA GLY A 22 -11.46 -13.95 5.85
C GLY A 22 -11.94 -13.42 7.22
N ASN A 23 -11.14 -12.61 7.90
CA ASN A 23 -11.38 -12.13 9.26
C ASN A 23 -11.82 -10.66 9.28
N ARG A 24 -13.14 -10.45 9.41
CA ARG A 24 -13.76 -9.12 9.32
C ARG A 24 -13.49 -8.20 10.53
N GLY A 25 -12.89 -8.72 11.59
CA GLY A 25 -12.61 -7.99 12.83
C GLY A 25 -11.12 -7.74 13.07
N SER A 26 -10.23 -8.23 12.19
CA SER A 26 -8.80 -8.26 12.45
C SER A 26 -8.05 -7.16 11.71
N THR A 27 -7.26 -6.37 12.43
CA THR A 27 -6.32 -5.40 11.88
C THR A 27 -5.03 -6.09 11.42
N ALA A 28 -4.20 -5.42 10.63
CA ALA A 28 -2.88 -5.94 10.25
C ALA A 28 -1.99 -6.28 11.47
N GLN A 29 -2.13 -5.52 12.56
CA GLN A 29 -1.42 -5.83 13.82
C GLN A 29 -1.94 -7.10 14.49
N ASN A 30 -3.27 -7.28 14.53
CA ASN A 30 -3.86 -8.49 15.10
C ASN A 30 -3.44 -9.75 14.33
N GLU A 31 -3.40 -9.66 12.99
CA GLU A 31 -2.91 -10.74 12.13
C GLU A 31 -1.43 -11.05 12.39
N TYR A 32 -0.59 -10.02 12.50
CA TYR A 32 0.81 -10.19 12.89
C TYR A 32 0.94 -10.87 14.26
N ASP A 33 0.23 -10.38 15.28
CA ASP A 33 0.30 -10.92 16.64
C ASP A 33 -0.21 -12.38 16.68
N TYR A 34 -1.21 -12.71 15.87
CA TYR A 34 -1.67 -14.08 15.69
C TYR A 34 -0.58 -14.95 15.07
N MET A 35 0.06 -14.49 13.97
CA MET A 35 1.15 -15.22 13.31
C MET A 35 2.35 -15.44 14.22
N MET A 36 2.63 -14.52 15.18
CA MET A 36 3.76 -14.68 16.13
C MET A 36 3.56 -15.83 17.14
N ARG A 37 2.32 -16.32 17.34
CA ARG A 37 1.98 -17.33 18.35
C ARG A 37 1.33 -18.60 17.83
N LYS A 38 0.83 -18.59 16.55
CA LYS A 38 0.15 -19.78 16.02
C LYS A 38 1.12 -20.93 15.76
N ASP A 39 0.59 -22.15 15.73
CA ASP A 39 1.29 -23.31 15.19
C ASP A 39 1.44 -23.16 13.66
N LEU A 40 2.68 -23.07 13.19
CA LEU A 40 2.98 -22.91 11.78
C LEU A 40 2.60 -24.13 10.93
N ASN A 41 2.48 -25.31 11.54
CA ASN A 41 1.99 -26.51 10.83
C ASN A 41 0.51 -26.38 10.43
N SER A 42 -0.23 -25.45 11.03
CA SER A 42 -1.61 -25.16 10.65
C SER A 42 -1.75 -24.11 9.53
N GLY A 43 -0.63 -23.77 8.88
CA GLY A 43 -0.59 -22.77 7.81
C GLY A 43 0.07 -21.46 8.24
N PHE A 44 0.74 -20.78 7.30
CA PHE A 44 1.36 -19.47 7.50
C PHE A 44 1.51 -18.73 6.19
N TYR A 45 1.60 -17.43 6.27
CA TYR A 45 1.83 -16.49 5.17
C TYR A 45 3.00 -15.55 5.50
N THR A 46 3.52 -14.84 4.50
CA THR A 46 4.74 -14.04 4.66
C THR A 46 4.47 -12.56 4.93
N HIS A 47 3.36 -12.02 4.46
CA HIS A 47 3.01 -10.62 4.60
C HIS A 47 1.53 -10.41 4.88
N VAL A 48 1.21 -9.35 5.60
CA VAL A 48 -0.15 -8.83 5.72
C VAL A 48 -0.17 -7.34 5.37
N VAL A 49 -1.17 -6.94 4.59
CA VAL A 49 -1.45 -5.56 4.19
C VAL A 49 -2.73 -5.10 4.89
N GLY A 50 -2.65 -3.96 5.54
CA GLY A 50 -3.82 -3.36 6.18
C GLY A 50 -3.46 -2.13 7.01
N ASN A 51 -4.45 -1.27 7.21
CA ASN A 51 -4.32 -0.03 7.98
C ASN A 51 -3.18 0.88 7.48
N GLY A 52 -3.05 1.00 6.16
CA GLY A 52 -2.06 1.85 5.48
C GLY A 52 -0.62 1.32 5.51
N ARG A 53 -0.40 0.03 5.81
CA ARG A 53 0.95 -0.53 5.97
C ARG A 53 1.07 -1.98 5.53
N VAL A 54 2.32 -2.39 5.34
CA VAL A 54 2.73 -3.78 5.15
C VAL A 54 3.45 -4.25 6.41
N ILE A 55 3.11 -5.44 6.90
CA ILE A 55 3.86 -6.11 7.97
C ILE A 55 4.36 -7.47 7.44
N GLN A 56 5.66 -7.68 7.46
CA GLN A 56 6.23 -8.99 7.15
C GLN A 56 6.13 -9.89 8.39
N THR A 57 5.55 -11.08 8.21
CA THR A 57 5.30 -12.06 9.27
C THR A 57 6.30 -13.20 9.26
N ALA A 58 6.78 -13.58 8.06
CA ALA A 58 7.72 -14.67 7.84
C ALA A 58 8.72 -14.34 6.72
N PRO A 59 9.87 -15.01 6.64
CA PRO A 59 10.80 -14.87 5.52
C PRO A 59 10.16 -15.30 4.19
N VAL A 60 10.52 -14.64 3.11
CA VAL A 60 10.23 -15.06 1.73
C VAL A 60 11.23 -16.13 1.26
N ASN A 61 10.97 -16.70 0.09
CA ASN A 61 11.87 -17.68 -0.55
C ASN A 61 12.12 -18.95 0.29
N ARG A 62 11.03 -19.42 0.98
CA ARG A 62 11.05 -20.64 1.78
C ARG A 62 9.86 -21.56 1.55
N GLY A 63 8.96 -21.20 0.64
CA GLY A 63 7.63 -21.76 0.53
C GLY A 63 6.71 -21.30 1.66
N ALA A 64 5.45 -21.67 1.59
CA ALA A 64 4.49 -21.41 2.66
C ALA A 64 3.40 -22.52 2.66
N TRP A 65 2.75 -22.73 3.78
CA TRP A 65 1.53 -23.52 3.82
C TRP A 65 0.33 -22.58 3.83
N ASP A 66 -0.03 -22.10 2.64
CA ASP A 66 -0.97 -21.00 2.45
C ASP A 66 -2.14 -21.33 1.52
N VAL A 67 -1.99 -22.32 0.60
CA VAL A 67 -3.03 -22.63 -0.39
C VAL A 67 -3.57 -24.08 -0.30
N GLY A 68 -3.09 -24.87 0.65
CA GLY A 68 -3.65 -26.18 0.98
C GLY A 68 -3.45 -27.28 -0.07
N GLY A 69 -2.42 -27.18 -0.90
CA GLY A 69 -2.08 -28.20 -1.92
C GLY A 69 -0.64 -28.08 -2.38
N ASP A 70 -0.31 -28.67 -3.54
CA ASP A 70 1.06 -28.77 -4.02
C ASP A 70 1.70 -27.39 -4.31
N PHE A 71 0.88 -26.35 -4.61
CA PHE A 71 1.39 -25.01 -4.83
C PHE A 71 1.99 -24.35 -3.59
N ASN A 72 1.76 -24.90 -2.39
CA ASN A 72 2.52 -24.52 -1.20
C ASN A 72 4.04 -24.57 -1.41
N ALA A 73 4.51 -25.56 -2.18
CA ALA A 73 5.92 -25.76 -2.50
C ALA A 73 6.44 -24.81 -3.60
N GLU A 74 5.57 -24.01 -4.21
CA GLU A 74 5.88 -23.01 -5.24
C GLU A 74 5.91 -21.58 -4.72
N THR A 75 5.52 -21.37 -3.46
CA THR A 75 5.31 -20.05 -2.86
C THR A 75 6.62 -19.34 -2.57
N TYR A 76 6.93 -18.29 -3.33
CA TYR A 76 7.99 -17.35 -2.96
C TYR A 76 7.54 -16.46 -1.81
N ALA A 77 6.31 -15.94 -1.89
CA ALA A 77 5.69 -15.12 -0.88
C ALA A 77 4.16 -15.29 -0.92
N ALA A 78 3.51 -15.22 0.24
CA ALA A 78 2.06 -15.20 0.40
C ALA A 78 1.65 -13.90 1.09
N VAL A 79 0.70 -13.17 0.51
CA VAL A 79 0.29 -11.83 0.96
C VAL A 79 -1.19 -11.81 1.29
N GLU A 80 -1.51 -11.50 2.53
CA GLU A 80 -2.86 -11.32 3.04
C GLU A 80 -3.30 -9.86 2.99
N LEU A 81 -4.50 -9.58 2.49
CA LEU A 81 -5.19 -8.31 2.66
C LEU A 81 -6.20 -8.45 3.81
N ILE A 82 -6.18 -7.55 4.79
CA ILE A 82 -7.17 -7.57 5.88
C ILE A 82 -8.60 -7.38 5.34
N GLU A 83 -9.58 -7.96 6.04
CA GLU A 83 -11.00 -7.81 5.69
C GLU A 83 -11.80 -6.92 6.66
N SER A 84 -11.13 -6.17 7.51
CA SER A 84 -11.78 -5.35 8.54
C SER A 84 -12.13 -3.92 8.12
N HIS A 85 -11.94 -3.56 6.85
CA HIS A 85 -12.33 -2.26 6.32
C HIS A 85 -13.83 -2.02 6.49
N LYS A 86 -14.18 -0.84 6.99
CA LYS A 86 -15.57 -0.42 7.22
C LYS A 86 -16.12 0.44 6.09
N THR A 87 -15.24 1.15 5.40
CA THR A 87 -15.60 2.02 4.28
C THR A 87 -14.76 1.73 3.05
N LYS A 88 -15.24 2.19 1.88
CA LYS A 88 -14.49 2.06 0.63
C LYS A 88 -13.20 2.87 0.66
N GLU A 89 -13.21 4.01 1.32
CA GLU A 89 -12.04 4.88 1.49
C GLU A 89 -10.93 4.16 2.25
N GLU A 90 -11.26 3.50 3.38
CA GLU A 90 -10.30 2.66 4.12
C GLU A 90 -9.73 1.54 3.25
N PHE A 91 -10.59 0.83 2.51
CA PHE A 91 -10.16 -0.22 1.59
C PHE A 91 -9.24 0.32 0.50
N MET A 92 -9.56 1.48 -0.09
CA MET A 92 -8.76 2.08 -1.16
C MET A 92 -7.41 2.64 -0.70
N VAL A 93 -7.17 2.76 0.61
CA VAL A 93 -5.81 2.99 1.15
C VAL A 93 -4.96 1.73 1.02
N ASP A 94 -5.51 0.57 1.35
CA ASP A 94 -4.76 -0.68 1.42
C ASP A 94 -4.68 -1.43 0.09
N TYR A 95 -5.70 -1.30 -0.76
CA TYR A 95 -5.76 -2.01 -2.04
C TYR A 95 -4.59 -1.69 -2.98
N PRO A 96 -4.18 -0.44 -3.20
CA PRO A 96 -2.98 -0.13 -3.99
C PRO A 96 -1.70 -0.69 -3.37
N ILE A 97 -1.57 -0.65 -2.04
CA ILE A 97 -0.42 -1.22 -1.32
C ILE A 97 -0.36 -2.73 -1.54
N TYR A 98 -1.51 -3.39 -1.54
CA TYR A 98 -1.63 -4.83 -1.71
C TYR A 98 -1.15 -5.30 -3.08
N PHE A 99 -1.72 -4.78 -4.17
CA PHE A 99 -1.31 -5.25 -5.49
C PHE A 99 0.10 -4.79 -5.87
N ASP A 100 0.57 -3.63 -5.39
CA ASP A 100 1.95 -3.20 -5.59
C ASP A 100 2.94 -4.09 -4.87
N LEU A 101 2.62 -4.54 -3.65
CA LEU A 101 3.42 -5.52 -2.92
C LEU A 101 3.52 -6.85 -3.68
N LEU A 102 2.41 -7.37 -4.20
CA LEU A 102 2.40 -8.60 -5.00
C LEU A 102 3.34 -8.47 -6.21
N ARG A 103 3.25 -7.36 -6.94
CA ARG A 103 4.10 -7.05 -8.09
C ARG A 103 5.58 -6.97 -7.72
N ARG A 104 5.88 -6.23 -6.66
CA ARG A 104 7.26 -6.05 -6.17
C ARG A 104 7.89 -7.37 -5.78
N LEU A 105 7.19 -8.22 -5.01
CA LEU A 105 7.66 -9.52 -4.60
C LEU A 105 7.88 -10.46 -5.80
N ALA A 106 7.00 -10.44 -6.79
CA ALA A 106 7.17 -11.20 -8.02
C ALA A 106 8.39 -10.71 -8.80
N THR A 107 8.55 -9.40 -8.98
CA THR A 107 9.70 -8.80 -9.68
C THR A 107 11.02 -9.11 -8.97
N GLU A 108 11.07 -9.02 -7.64
CA GLU A 108 12.22 -9.34 -6.81
C GLU A 108 12.68 -10.79 -6.99
N ALA A 109 11.72 -11.71 -7.14
CA ALA A 109 11.98 -13.12 -7.35
C ALA A 109 12.22 -13.51 -8.83
N GLY A 110 12.11 -12.56 -9.78
CA GLY A 110 12.15 -12.88 -11.22
C GLY A 110 10.91 -13.64 -11.71
N ILE A 111 9.79 -13.55 -10.97
CA ILE A 111 8.50 -14.19 -11.31
C ILE A 111 7.68 -13.23 -12.18
N PRO A 112 7.02 -13.71 -13.26
CA PRO A 112 6.12 -12.88 -14.06
C PRO A 112 5.01 -12.26 -13.21
N THR A 113 4.64 -11.00 -13.49
CA THR A 113 3.53 -10.32 -12.80
C THR A 113 2.16 -10.68 -13.39
N THR A 114 2.06 -11.75 -14.17
CA THR A 114 0.78 -12.26 -14.69
C THR A 114 -0.08 -12.81 -13.56
N LEU A 115 -1.35 -12.43 -13.51
CA LEU A 115 -2.31 -12.92 -12.51
C LEU A 115 -3.12 -14.09 -13.06
N ASP A 116 -3.15 -15.21 -12.33
CA ASP A 116 -3.98 -16.40 -12.61
C ASP A 116 -3.84 -16.91 -14.06
N SER A 117 -2.64 -16.79 -14.63
CA SER A 117 -2.34 -17.41 -15.94
C SER A 117 -2.24 -18.94 -15.80
N ALA A 118 -2.36 -19.66 -16.92
CA ALA A 118 -2.19 -21.11 -16.96
C ALA A 118 -0.72 -21.55 -16.74
N ASP A 119 0.23 -20.64 -16.92
CA ASP A 119 1.65 -20.90 -16.64
C ASP A 119 1.83 -21.17 -15.15
N LEU A 120 2.74 -22.07 -14.80
CA LEU A 120 3.04 -22.39 -13.40
C LEU A 120 3.59 -21.14 -12.67
N ALA A 121 4.48 -20.39 -13.32
CA ALA A 121 5.04 -19.18 -12.76
C ALA A 121 4.06 -17.98 -12.86
N GLY A 122 4.00 -17.16 -11.83
CA GLY A 122 3.17 -15.95 -11.80
C GLY A 122 2.62 -15.61 -10.44
N ILE A 123 1.78 -14.58 -10.40
CA ILE A 123 0.98 -14.27 -9.22
C ILE A 123 -0.31 -15.09 -9.30
N LYS A 124 -0.64 -15.79 -8.22
CA LYS A 124 -1.81 -16.67 -8.15
C LYS A 124 -2.69 -16.26 -6.98
N THR A 125 -3.99 -16.19 -7.21
CA THR A 125 -4.96 -16.08 -6.11
C THR A 125 -5.16 -17.43 -5.42
N HIS A 126 -5.60 -17.44 -4.16
CA HIS A 126 -6.01 -18.67 -3.50
C HIS A 126 -7.12 -19.35 -4.31
N ALA A 127 -8.09 -18.58 -4.82
CA ALA A 127 -9.13 -19.09 -5.72
C ALA A 127 -8.58 -19.86 -6.94
N TYR A 128 -7.53 -19.35 -7.57
CA TYR A 128 -6.87 -20.03 -8.68
C TYR A 128 -6.18 -21.31 -8.22
N CYS A 129 -5.45 -21.25 -7.11
CA CYS A 129 -4.76 -22.41 -6.55
C CYS A 129 -5.75 -23.52 -6.20
N THR A 130 -6.85 -23.19 -5.52
CA THR A 130 -7.92 -24.17 -5.20
C THR A 130 -8.47 -24.87 -6.45
N ALA A 131 -8.62 -24.15 -7.56
CA ALA A 131 -9.18 -24.72 -8.79
C ALA A 131 -8.16 -25.52 -9.63
N ASN A 132 -6.84 -25.27 -9.51
CA ASN A 132 -5.86 -25.72 -10.49
C ASN A 132 -4.68 -26.52 -9.91
N GLN A 133 -4.47 -26.53 -8.59
CA GLN A 133 -3.34 -27.26 -8.01
C GLN A 133 -3.60 -28.76 -7.84
N PRO A 134 -2.59 -29.62 -7.98
CA PRO A 134 -2.67 -31.02 -7.57
C PRO A 134 -2.83 -31.14 -6.04
N ASN A 135 -3.38 -32.27 -5.60
CA ASN A 135 -3.58 -32.61 -4.18
C ASN A 135 -4.25 -31.49 -3.36
N ASN A 136 -5.20 -30.80 -4.01
CA ASN A 136 -5.89 -29.68 -3.38
C ASN A 136 -6.75 -30.16 -2.20
N GLY A 137 -6.53 -29.58 -1.01
CA GLY A 137 -7.33 -29.76 0.20
C GLY A 137 -8.03 -28.47 0.65
N SER A 138 -8.05 -27.43 -0.20
CA SER A 138 -8.65 -26.13 0.10
C SER A 138 -9.96 -25.93 -0.67
N ASP A 139 -10.90 -25.20 -0.08
CA ASP A 139 -12.14 -24.72 -0.72
C ASP A 139 -12.19 -23.17 -0.78
N HIS A 140 -11.08 -22.53 -0.46
CA HIS A 140 -10.98 -21.09 -0.40
C HIS A 140 -11.04 -20.44 -1.79
N VAL A 141 -11.70 -19.27 -1.85
CA VAL A 141 -11.94 -18.50 -3.09
C VAL A 141 -11.49 -17.05 -3.00
N ASP A 142 -10.74 -16.72 -1.94
CA ASP A 142 -10.17 -15.40 -1.73
C ASP A 142 -9.07 -15.07 -2.77
N PRO A 143 -8.79 -13.80 -3.00
CA PRO A 143 -9.39 -12.58 -2.42
C PRO A 143 -10.65 -12.11 -3.16
N TYR A 144 -11.12 -12.79 -4.18
CA TYR A 144 -12.14 -12.30 -5.11
C TYR A 144 -13.46 -11.87 -4.48
N PRO A 145 -14.07 -12.62 -3.54
CA PRO A 145 -15.31 -12.17 -2.92
C PRO A 145 -15.14 -10.87 -2.13
N TYR A 146 -13.98 -10.71 -1.48
CA TYR A 146 -13.71 -9.50 -0.72
C TYR A 146 -13.45 -8.30 -1.63
N LEU A 147 -12.70 -8.47 -2.69
CA LEU A 147 -12.46 -7.42 -3.69
C LEU A 147 -13.79 -6.98 -4.34
N ALA A 148 -14.64 -7.94 -4.70
CA ALA A 148 -15.96 -7.66 -5.30
C ALA A 148 -16.87 -6.85 -4.37
N LYS A 149 -16.84 -7.09 -3.06
CA LYS A 149 -17.56 -6.28 -2.05
C LYS A 149 -17.26 -4.79 -2.18
N TRP A 150 -16.03 -4.44 -2.55
CA TRP A 150 -15.57 -3.07 -2.70
C TRP A 150 -15.65 -2.55 -4.15
N GLY A 151 -16.21 -3.35 -5.06
CA GLY A 151 -16.40 -2.98 -6.46
C GLY A 151 -15.17 -3.22 -7.34
N ILE A 152 -14.22 -4.05 -6.92
CA ILE A 152 -13.08 -4.47 -7.73
C ILE A 152 -13.43 -5.80 -8.39
N SER A 153 -13.59 -5.80 -9.72
CA SER A 153 -13.80 -7.04 -10.47
C SER A 153 -12.51 -7.84 -10.63
N LYS A 154 -12.64 -9.12 -11.04
CA LYS A 154 -11.47 -9.96 -11.36
C LYS A 154 -10.60 -9.35 -12.46
N GLU A 155 -11.24 -8.80 -13.49
CA GLU A 155 -10.58 -8.16 -14.61
C GLU A 155 -9.85 -6.88 -14.18
N GLN A 156 -10.46 -6.10 -13.27
CA GLN A 156 -9.82 -4.91 -12.72
C GLN A 156 -8.61 -5.31 -11.87
N PHE A 157 -8.76 -6.29 -10.98
CA PHE A 157 -7.65 -6.77 -10.16
C PHE A 157 -6.50 -7.33 -11.01
N LYS A 158 -6.82 -8.09 -12.06
CA LYS A 158 -5.84 -8.59 -13.02
C LYS A 158 -5.09 -7.46 -13.70
N LYS A 159 -5.81 -6.44 -14.17
CA LYS A 159 -5.19 -5.26 -14.79
C LYS A 159 -4.26 -4.53 -13.82
N ASP A 160 -4.69 -4.33 -12.56
CA ASP A 160 -3.94 -3.61 -11.55
C ASP A 160 -2.67 -4.40 -11.14
N VAL A 161 -2.78 -5.71 -11.01
CA VAL A 161 -1.62 -6.58 -10.72
C VAL A 161 -0.66 -6.63 -11.90
N GLU A 162 -1.13 -6.81 -13.13
CA GLU A 162 -0.25 -7.00 -14.30
C GLU A 162 0.40 -5.69 -14.79
N LYS A 163 -0.34 -4.58 -14.75
CA LYS A 163 0.11 -3.29 -15.29
C LYS A 163 0.58 -2.30 -14.23
N GLY A 164 0.16 -2.49 -12.96
CA GLY A 164 0.29 -1.49 -11.92
C GLY A 164 -0.68 -0.32 -12.13
N ILE A 165 -0.66 0.63 -11.25
CA ILE A 165 -1.31 1.91 -11.52
C ILE A 165 -0.49 2.56 -12.63
N SER A 166 -1.02 2.60 -13.86
CA SER A 166 -0.42 3.41 -14.90
C SER A 166 -0.41 4.86 -14.40
N THR A 167 0.69 5.56 -14.61
CA THR A 167 0.77 7.01 -14.38
C THR A 167 -0.31 7.77 -15.16
N GLU A 168 -0.90 7.16 -16.20
CA GLU A 168 -2.05 7.69 -16.94
C GLU A 168 -3.37 7.60 -16.15
N ASN A 169 -3.56 6.58 -15.27
CA ASN A 169 -4.72 6.51 -14.38
C ASN A 169 -4.56 7.37 -13.12
N LYS A 170 -3.36 7.86 -12.80
CA LYS A 170 -3.19 8.95 -11.84
C LYS A 170 -3.87 10.25 -12.29
N THR A 171 -4.18 10.38 -13.57
CA THR A 171 -4.79 11.59 -14.14
C THR A 171 -6.33 11.54 -14.16
N ILE A 172 -6.99 10.38 -13.94
CA ILE A 172 -8.44 10.26 -14.12
C ILE A 172 -9.21 9.99 -12.81
N ASN A 173 -8.56 9.51 -11.75
CA ASN A 173 -9.16 9.38 -10.41
C ASN A 173 -8.49 10.24 -9.32
N ASN A 174 -7.59 11.15 -9.73
CA ASN A 174 -7.36 12.36 -8.99
C ASN A 174 -8.51 13.35 -9.34
N LYS A 175 -9.68 13.21 -8.76
CA LYS A 175 -10.02 14.20 -7.73
C LYS A 175 -8.76 14.27 -6.89
N GLU A 176 -7.91 15.22 -7.25
CA GLU A 176 -6.87 15.68 -6.37
C GLU A 176 -7.53 15.72 -4.99
N GLU A 177 -7.20 14.79 -4.10
CA GLU A 177 -7.00 15.27 -2.76
C GLU A 177 -5.97 16.34 -3.01
N ALA A 178 -6.45 17.55 -3.06
CA ALA A 178 -5.62 18.72 -3.12
C ALA A 178 -4.86 18.67 -1.80
N THR A 179 -3.76 17.90 -1.81
CA THR A 179 -2.73 18.02 -0.80
C THR A 179 -2.22 19.43 -1.04
N MET A 180 -2.85 20.37 -0.34
CA MET A 180 -2.56 21.80 -0.45
C MET A 180 -1.19 22.05 0.19
N TYR A 181 -0.16 21.43 -0.40
CA TYR A 181 1.21 21.80 -0.05
C TYR A 181 1.47 23.18 -0.62
N ALA A 182 1.80 24.10 0.24
CA ALA A 182 2.13 25.44 -0.17
C ALA A 182 3.09 26.11 0.82
N ILE A 183 3.90 27.02 0.31
CA ILE A 183 4.57 28.02 1.13
C ILE A 183 3.78 29.32 1.01
N TYR A 184 3.51 29.97 2.10
CA TYR A 184 3.00 31.32 2.07
C TYR A 184 3.83 32.26 2.96
N TRP A 185 3.89 33.51 2.54
CA TRP A 185 4.61 34.58 3.21
C TRP A 185 3.63 35.48 3.93
N LYS A 186 3.92 35.77 5.17
CA LYS A 186 3.13 36.65 6.03
C LYS A 186 3.99 37.80 6.54
N LEU A 187 3.40 39.00 6.70
CA LEU A 187 4.06 40.11 7.34
C LEU A 187 4.34 39.80 8.81
N ASN A 188 5.58 39.88 9.22
CA ASN A 188 5.95 39.83 10.63
C ASN A 188 5.68 41.19 11.28
N PRO A 189 4.76 41.31 12.24
CA PRO A 189 4.37 42.57 12.83
C PRO A 189 5.50 43.23 13.66
N LYS A 190 6.46 42.42 14.14
CA LYS A 190 7.56 42.88 14.98
C LYS A 190 8.74 43.40 14.12
N THR A 191 9.18 42.57 13.16
CA THR A 191 10.38 42.89 12.34
C THR A 191 10.05 43.69 11.10
N LYS A 192 8.77 43.80 10.72
CA LYS A 192 8.29 44.36 9.44
C LYS A 192 8.80 43.62 8.21
N GLY A 193 9.50 42.50 8.40
CA GLY A 193 9.90 41.54 7.37
C GLY A 193 8.79 40.53 7.02
N LYS A 194 9.16 39.51 6.25
CA LYS A 194 8.26 38.41 5.88
C LYS A 194 8.67 37.11 6.58
N ASP A 195 7.72 36.43 7.18
CA ASP A 195 7.86 35.08 7.70
C ASP A 195 7.28 34.08 6.71
N ALA A 196 7.98 32.97 6.51
CA ALA A 196 7.51 31.87 5.68
C ALA A 196 6.83 30.79 6.52
N TYR A 197 5.75 30.27 5.99
CA TYR A 197 5.01 29.15 6.57
C TYR A 197 4.83 28.06 5.52
N PHE A 198 5.02 26.82 5.93
CA PHE A 198 4.72 25.64 5.12
C PHE A 198 3.41 25.00 5.59
N PHE A 199 2.49 24.80 4.64
CA PHE A 199 1.23 24.12 4.83
C PHE A 199 1.25 22.77 4.10
N ASN A 200 0.86 21.69 4.78
CA ASN A 200 0.85 20.34 4.22
C ASN A 200 -0.56 19.75 4.03
N GLY A 201 -1.57 20.62 3.98
CA GLY A 201 -2.97 20.21 3.89
C GLY A 201 -3.66 19.99 5.23
N VAL A 202 -2.89 19.77 6.31
CA VAL A 202 -3.41 19.49 7.67
C VAL A 202 -2.77 20.39 8.70
N ASN A 203 -1.47 20.60 8.61
CA ASN A 203 -0.68 21.36 9.60
C ASN A 203 0.01 22.54 8.97
N LEU A 204 0.15 23.57 9.78
CA LEU A 204 0.85 24.79 9.46
C LEU A 204 2.12 24.90 10.31
N LYS A 205 3.29 25.08 9.65
CA LYS A 205 4.56 25.24 10.35
C LYS A 205 5.31 26.48 9.89
N HIS A 206 5.75 27.31 10.84
CA HIS A 206 6.69 28.38 10.59
C HIS A 206 8.04 27.83 10.10
N VAL A 207 8.60 28.39 9.05
CA VAL A 207 9.89 28.00 8.45
C VAL A 207 10.88 29.12 8.66
N PRO A 208 11.68 29.09 9.73
CA PRO A 208 12.53 30.22 10.11
C PRO A 208 13.78 30.39 9.24
N ASN A 209 14.15 29.36 8.46
CA ASN A 209 15.38 29.36 7.69
C ASN A 209 15.10 29.25 6.19
N PRO A 210 15.58 30.26 5.38
CA PRO A 210 15.44 30.23 3.93
C PRO A 210 15.99 28.95 3.25
N LEU A 211 17.06 28.37 3.79
CA LEU A 211 17.61 27.09 3.26
C LEU A 211 16.61 25.95 3.37
N THR A 212 15.83 25.89 4.45
CA THR A 212 14.77 24.88 4.61
C THR A 212 13.70 25.03 3.54
N ILE A 213 13.38 26.26 3.13
CA ILE A 213 12.41 26.51 2.03
C ILE A 213 12.93 25.93 0.72
N ASN A 214 14.21 26.12 0.41
CA ASN A 214 14.80 25.57 -0.81
C ASN A 214 14.80 24.03 -0.81
N VAL A 215 15.11 23.42 0.33
CA VAL A 215 15.04 21.96 0.49
C VAL A 215 13.62 21.44 0.28
N LEU A 216 12.61 22.07 0.88
CA LEU A 216 11.19 21.70 0.70
C LEU A 216 10.77 21.83 -0.77
N LYS A 217 11.18 22.92 -1.46
CA LYS A 217 10.91 23.12 -2.89
C LYS A 217 11.55 22.04 -3.75
N THR A 218 12.80 21.66 -3.46
CA THR A 218 13.52 20.61 -4.19
C THR A 218 12.84 19.27 -4.00
N ILE A 219 12.61 18.84 -2.75
CA ILE A 219 11.95 17.57 -2.43
C ILE A 219 10.56 17.50 -3.08
N TYR A 220 9.78 18.59 -3.00
CA TYR A 220 8.45 18.62 -3.60
C TYR A 220 8.53 18.49 -5.13
N LYS A 221 9.45 19.19 -5.78
CA LYS A 221 9.65 19.12 -7.23
C LYS A 221 10.10 17.73 -7.69
N ASP A 222 11.05 17.13 -6.98
CA ASP A 222 11.56 15.79 -7.30
C ASP A 222 10.48 14.72 -7.19
N ASN A 223 9.60 14.85 -6.18
CA ASN A 223 8.53 13.88 -5.96
C ASN A 223 7.28 14.10 -6.82
N ASN A 224 7.01 15.32 -7.25
CA ASN A 224 5.74 15.67 -7.92
C ASN A 224 5.92 16.19 -9.35
N GLY A 225 7.15 16.41 -9.82
CA GLY A 225 7.43 16.96 -11.15
C GLY A 225 6.96 18.41 -11.34
N LYS A 226 6.46 19.07 -10.26
CA LYS A 226 5.90 20.43 -10.27
C LYS A 226 6.58 21.27 -9.21
N ASN A 227 6.60 22.59 -9.39
CA ASN A 227 7.09 23.48 -8.34
C ASN A 227 6.08 23.51 -7.17
N LEU A 228 6.61 23.60 -5.94
CA LEU A 228 5.79 23.84 -4.75
C LEU A 228 5.07 25.19 -4.88
N PRO A 229 3.73 25.26 -4.75
CA PRO A 229 2.99 26.51 -4.78
C PRO A 229 3.48 27.49 -3.72
N GLU A 230 3.58 28.75 -4.08
CA GLU A 230 4.07 29.80 -3.21
C GLU A 230 3.15 31.04 -3.32
N TYR A 231 2.72 31.56 -2.18
CA TYR A 231 1.81 32.69 -2.09
C TYR A 231 2.40 33.79 -1.21
N ASP A 232 2.44 35.02 -1.72
CA ASP A 232 2.83 36.16 -0.94
C ASP A 232 1.61 36.90 -0.40
N TRP A 233 1.31 36.70 0.87
CA TRP A 233 0.20 37.32 1.60
C TRP A 233 0.73 38.32 2.66
N SER A 234 1.91 38.88 2.44
CA SER A 234 2.54 39.78 3.39
C SER A 234 2.00 41.22 3.36
N GLU A 235 1.09 41.53 2.43
CA GLU A 235 0.43 42.85 2.42
C GLU A 235 -0.48 43.02 3.64
N LYS A 236 -0.45 44.19 4.27
CA LYS A 236 -1.24 44.51 5.47
C LYS A 236 -2.75 44.36 5.27
N SER A 237 -3.23 44.54 4.05
CA SER A 237 -4.64 44.46 3.68
C SER A 237 -5.11 43.03 3.38
N ASN A 238 -4.22 42.04 3.30
CA ASN A 238 -4.58 40.67 2.92
C ASN A 238 -4.98 39.83 4.15
N PRO A 239 -6.26 39.49 4.32
CA PRO A 239 -6.72 38.72 5.47
C PRO A 239 -6.42 37.21 5.35
N THR A 240 -5.98 36.74 4.17
CA THR A 240 -5.91 35.29 3.83
C THR A 240 -4.99 34.51 4.75
N ALA A 241 -3.80 35.04 5.07
CA ALA A 241 -2.88 34.38 6.00
C ALA A 241 -3.48 34.17 7.39
N GLY A 242 -4.22 35.16 7.90
CA GLY A 242 -4.89 35.08 9.20
C GLY A 242 -6.09 34.09 9.22
N LEU A 243 -6.74 33.90 8.07
CA LEU A 243 -7.82 32.92 7.95
C LEU A 243 -7.27 31.48 7.98
N ILE A 244 -6.19 31.23 7.26
CA ILE A 244 -5.55 29.89 7.26
C ILE A 244 -5.01 29.55 8.65
N GLU A 245 -4.41 30.48 9.34
CA GLU A 245 -3.94 30.26 10.72
C GLU A 245 -5.07 29.93 11.71
N LYS A 246 -6.24 30.51 11.53
CA LYS A 246 -7.42 30.18 12.36
C LYS A 246 -8.00 28.80 12.08
N MET A 247 -7.79 28.30 10.86
CA MET A 247 -8.32 26.98 10.45
C MET A 247 -7.37 25.83 10.79
N PHE A 248 -6.06 26.08 10.75
CA PHE A 248 -5.04 25.01 10.77
C PHE A 248 -3.86 25.28 11.72
N GLY A 249 -3.87 26.38 12.47
CA GLY A 249 -2.83 26.78 13.44
C GLY A 249 -3.11 26.35 14.87
#